data_9c8a1af23bc85810b15b0a629bcc58ba
#
_entry.id   9c8a1af23bc85810b15b0a629bcc58ba
#
_cell.length_a   1.000
_cell.length_b   1.000
_cell.length_c   1.000
_cell.angle_alpha   90.00
_cell.angle_beta   90.00
_cell.angle_gamma   90.00
#
_symmetry.space_group_name_H-M   'P 1'
#
loop_
_entity.id
_entity.type
_entity.pdbx_description
1 polymer ?
#
loop_
_entity_poly.entity_id
_entity_poly.type
_entity_poly.pdbx_seq_one_letter_code
_entity_poly.pdbx_strand_id
1 'polypeptide(L)'
;MAYIREMVSEDLPAVTWLEEKSFTVPWSEDLILDALESPLDRMWVLVEDEYIAGYCNFRVIAGEGELMRIAVAPEARGQGYGRKLMEHLEKDAGDHQVEDITLEVRASNEAAIGLYKSRGFQVEAVRKRYYTHPVEDAFIMWRRRS
;
A
#
# COMPACT_ATOMS: atom_id res chain seq x y z
N MET A 1 5.08 4.39 -20.63
CA MET A 1 3.81 4.82 -20.05
C MET A 1 3.38 3.84 -18.96
N ALA A 2 2.90 4.34 -17.85
CA ALA A 2 2.55 3.49 -16.71
C ALA A 2 1.05 3.21 -16.67
N TYR A 3 0.69 1.99 -16.28
CA TYR A 3 -0.70 1.60 -16.06
C TYR A 3 -0.79 0.63 -14.89
N ILE A 4 -1.98 0.51 -14.31
CA ILE A 4 -2.24 -0.37 -13.18
C ILE A 4 -3.15 -1.51 -13.62
N ARG A 5 -2.83 -2.72 -13.18
CA ARG A 5 -3.65 -3.92 -13.40
C ARG A 5 -3.66 -4.79 -12.16
N GLU A 6 -4.56 -5.74 -12.09
CA GLU A 6 -4.57 -6.70 -11.01
C GLU A 6 -3.29 -7.54 -11.04
N MET A 7 -2.78 -7.84 -9.85
CA MET A 7 -1.63 -8.71 -9.68
C MET A 7 -2.02 -10.16 -9.99
N VAL A 8 -1.12 -10.87 -10.65
CA VAL A 8 -1.25 -12.31 -10.89
C VAL A 8 -0.03 -13.02 -10.31
N SER A 9 -0.10 -14.36 -10.23
CA SER A 9 0.97 -15.14 -9.59
C SER A 9 2.33 -14.98 -10.26
N GLU A 10 2.35 -14.73 -11.56
CA GLU A 10 3.58 -14.50 -12.32
C GLU A 10 4.32 -13.24 -11.88
N ASP A 11 3.61 -12.32 -11.20
CA ASP A 11 4.22 -11.08 -10.70
C ASP A 11 4.95 -11.28 -9.37
N LEU A 12 4.83 -12.45 -8.76
CA LEU A 12 5.33 -12.70 -7.41
C LEU A 12 6.83 -12.38 -7.24
N PRO A 13 7.72 -12.79 -8.15
CA PRO A 13 9.14 -12.43 -8.01
C PRO A 13 9.37 -10.93 -7.99
N ALA A 14 8.69 -10.17 -8.86
CA ALA A 14 8.86 -8.72 -8.93
C ALA A 14 8.32 -8.04 -7.66
N VAL A 15 7.18 -8.49 -7.14
CA VAL A 15 6.60 -7.93 -5.93
C VAL A 15 7.45 -8.27 -4.70
N THR A 16 8.00 -9.46 -4.64
CA THR A 16 8.94 -9.85 -3.59
C THR A 16 10.17 -8.93 -3.59
N TRP A 17 10.68 -8.63 -4.77
CA TRP A 17 11.80 -7.71 -4.91
C TRP A 17 11.44 -6.30 -4.42
N LEU A 18 10.23 -5.82 -4.75
CA LEU A 18 9.76 -4.51 -4.27
C LEU A 18 9.70 -4.47 -2.74
N GLU A 19 9.22 -5.54 -2.12
CA GLU A 19 9.17 -5.64 -0.66
C GLU A 19 10.57 -5.54 -0.06
N GLU A 20 11.52 -6.27 -0.60
CA GLU A 20 12.90 -6.26 -0.11
C GLU A 20 13.55 -4.90 -0.23
N LYS A 21 13.24 -4.15 -1.29
CA LYS A 21 13.82 -2.82 -1.54
C LYS A 21 13.11 -1.72 -0.76
N SER A 22 11.90 -1.95 -0.28
CA SER A 22 11.06 -0.89 0.29
C SER A 22 10.89 -0.98 1.80
N PHE A 23 11.03 -2.16 2.39
CA PHE A 23 10.72 -2.38 3.81
C PHE A 23 11.89 -3.00 4.54
N THR A 24 12.11 -2.57 5.79
CA THR A 24 13.14 -3.15 6.66
C THR A 24 12.75 -4.56 7.11
N VAL A 25 11.43 -4.82 7.20
CA VAL A 25 10.90 -6.16 7.48
C VAL A 25 9.94 -6.49 6.33
N PRO A 26 10.49 -6.98 5.21
CA PRO A 26 9.64 -7.28 4.04
C PRO A 26 8.74 -8.48 4.28
N TRP A 27 7.59 -8.49 3.61
CA TRP A 27 6.76 -9.68 3.56
C TRP A 27 7.48 -10.76 2.75
N SER A 28 7.41 -12.00 3.22
CA SER A 28 7.94 -13.14 2.49
C SER A 28 7.07 -13.43 1.25
N GLU A 29 7.63 -14.19 0.33
CA GLU A 29 6.89 -14.67 -0.84
C GLU A 29 5.61 -15.39 -0.43
N ASP A 30 5.67 -16.22 0.63
CA ASP A 30 4.49 -16.94 1.13
C ASP A 30 3.40 -16.01 1.62
N LEU A 31 3.76 -14.94 2.33
CA LEU A 31 2.78 -13.96 2.81
C LEU A 31 2.13 -13.21 1.65
N ILE A 32 2.91 -12.86 0.65
CA ILE A 32 2.39 -12.16 -0.54
C ILE A 32 1.43 -13.08 -1.29
N LEU A 33 1.80 -14.33 -1.45
CA LEU A 33 0.95 -15.31 -2.14
C LEU A 33 -0.35 -15.56 -1.37
N ASP A 34 -0.27 -15.67 -0.04
CA ASP A 34 -1.45 -15.83 0.81
C ASP A 34 -2.42 -14.66 0.61
N ALA A 35 -1.90 -13.43 0.56
CA ALA A 35 -2.71 -12.25 0.32
C ALA A 35 -3.34 -12.29 -1.08
N LEU A 36 -2.55 -12.69 -2.08
CA LEU A 36 -3.04 -12.77 -3.47
C LEU A 36 -4.21 -13.77 -3.60
N GLU A 37 -4.17 -14.84 -2.82
CA GLU A 37 -5.22 -15.88 -2.85
C GLU A 37 -6.39 -15.59 -1.90
N SER A 38 -6.27 -14.58 -1.04
CA SER A 38 -7.31 -14.24 -0.08
C SER A 38 -8.47 -13.50 -0.75
N PRO A 39 -9.72 -13.90 -0.49
CA PRO A 39 -10.88 -13.19 -1.03
C PRO A 39 -11.08 -11.81 -0.40
N LEU A 40 -10.38 -11.49 0.69
CA LEU A 40 -10.47 -10.20 1.36
C LEU A 40 -9.51 -9.17 0.79
N ASP A 41 -8.51 -9.62 0.05
CA ASP A 41 -7.42 -8.76 -0.42
C ASP A 41 -7.56 -8.44 -1.91
N ARG A 42 -7.24 -7.21 -2.25
CA ARG A 42 -7.13 -6.75 -3.63
C ARG A 42 -5.71 -6.26 -3.83
N MET A 43 -5.06 -6.81 -4.83
CA MET A 43 -3.66 -6.49 -5.10
C MET A 43 -3.51 -5.99 -6.53
N TRP A 44 -2.83 -4.85 -6.67
CA TRP A 44 -2.56 -4.26 -7.97
C TRP A 44 -1.08 -4.01 -8.15
N VAL A 45 -0.64 -4.09 -9.39
CA VAL A 45 0.71 -3.73 -9.79
C VAL A 45 0.66 -2.55 -10.74
N LEU A 46 1.65 -1.68 -10.63
CA LEU A 46 1.85 -0.58 -11.57
C LEU A 46 2.97 -0.99 -12.52
N VAL A 47 2.65 -1.05 -13.79
CA VAL A 47 3.58 -1.50 -14.84
C VAL A 47 4.05 -0.29 -15.63
N GLU A 48 5.38 -0.18 -15.82
CA GLU A 48 6.00 0.84 -16.65
C GLU A 48 6.98 0.16 -17.59
N ASP A 49 6.78 0.36 -18.90
CA ASP A 49 7.68 -0.19 -19.93
C ASP A 49 8.00 -1.66 -19.70
N GLU A 50 6.96 -2.46 -19.45
CA GLU A 50 7.02 -3.91 -19.30
C GLU A 50 7.66 -4.40 -17.99
N TYR A 51 7.97 -3.49 -17.03
CA TYR A 51 8.42 -3.96 -15.73
C TYR A 51 7.50 -3.42 -14.63
N ILE A 52 7.46 -4.14 -13.51
CA ILE A 52 6.62 -3.75 -12.37
C ILE A 52 7.39 -2.74 -11.53
N ALA A 53 6.89 -1.50 -11.51
CA ALA A 53 7.50 -0.39 -10.81
C ALA A 53 6.88 -0.13 -9.43
N GLY A 54 5.72 -0.73 -9.15
CA GLY A 54 5.06 -0.56 -7.87
C GLY A 54 3.96 -1.56 -7.66
N TYR A 55 3.49 -1.67 -6.42
CA TYR A 55 2.35 -2.51 -6.10
C TYR A 55 1.66 -2.02 -4.83
N CYS A 56 0.42 -2.46 -4.62
CA CYS A 56 -0.23 -2.26 -3.33
C CYS A 56 -1.16 -3.44 -3.01
N ASN A 57 -1.43 -3.60 -1.71
CA ASN A 57 -2.35 -4.59 -1.18
C ASN A 57 -3.39 -3.85 -0.34
N PHE A 58 -4.65 -4.00 -0.70
CA PHE A 58 -5.79 -3.36 -0.06
C PHE A 58 -6.75 -4.44 0.44
N ARG A 59 -6.96 -4.48 1.75
CA ARG A 59 -7.85 -5.48 2.38
C ARG A 59 -9.17 -4.84 2.75
N VAL A 60 -10.27 -5.53 2.46
CA VAL A 60 -11.61 -5.04 2.78
C VAL A 60 -12.32 -6.06 3.65
N ILE A 61 -12.74 -5.62 4.84
CA ILE A 61 -13.48 -6.46 5.78
C ILE A 61 -14.70 -5.66 6.27
N ALA A 62 -15.89 -6.21 6.05
CA ALA A 62 -17.14 -5.61 6.55
C ALA A 62 -17.29 -4.13 6.15
N GLY A 63 -16.95 -3.79 4.93
CA GLY A 63 -17.10 -2.43 4.41
C GLY A 63 -16.02 -1.45 4.83
N GLU A 64 -15.00 -1.91 5.53
CA GLU A 64 -13.88 -1.09 5.96
C GLU A 64 -12.61 -1.55 5.24
N GLY A 65 -11.86 -0.60 4.69
CA GLY A 65 -10.64 -0.89 3.94
C GLY A 65 -9.39 -0.62 4.76
N GLU A 66 -8.36 -1.41 4.49
CA GLU A 66 -7.04 -1.19 5.07
C GLU A 66 -5.98 -1.29 3.98
N LEU A 67 -5.17 -0.24 3.85
CA LEU A 67 -3.99 -0.31 2.99
C LEU A 67 -2.92 -1.09 3.74
N MET A 68 -2.71 -2.34 3.33
CA MET A 68 -1.76 -3.22 4.00
C MET A 68 -0.34 -2.93 3.58
N ARG A 69 -0.10 -2.76 2.29
CA ARG A 69 1.24 -2.54 1.73
C ARG A 69 1.15 -1.63 0.51
N ILE A 70 2.13 -0.75 0.35
CA ILE A 70 2.33 0.03 -0.86
C ILE A 70 3.83 0.22 -1.05
N ALA A 71 4.32 -0.03 -2.25
CA ALA A 71 5.75 0.10 -2.54
C ALA A 71 5.95 0.56 -3.98
N VAL A 72 6.95 1.40 -4.17
CA VAL A 72 7.40 1.87 -5.48
C VAL A 72 8.89 1.59 -5.57
N ALA A 73 9.35 1.04 -6.70
CA ALA A 73 10.76 0.75 -6.92
C ALA A 73 11.61 2.00 -6.70
N PRO A 74 12.80 1.87 -6.09
CA PRO A 74 13.64 3.04 -5.79
C PRO A 74 13.88 3.96 -6.98
N GLU A 75 14.17 3.39 -8.15
CA GLU A 75 14.45 4.16 -9.38
C GLU A 75 13.22 4.81 -9.98
N ALA A 76 12.03 4.41 -9.54
CA ALA A 76 10.76 4.94 -10.06
C ALA A 76 10.11 5.95 -9.10
N ARG A 77 10.75 6.24 -7.97
CA ARG A 77 10.19 7.19 -7.00
C ARG A 77 10.26 8.62 -7.53
N GLY A 78 9.37 9.47 -6.99
CA GLY A 78 9.31 10.88 -7.40
C GLY A 78 8.56 11.12 -8.69
N GLN A 79 7.88 10.11 -9.24
CA GLN A 79 7.12 10.21 -10.50
C GLN A 79 5.60 10.16 -10.29
N GLY A 80 5.15 10.19 -9.03
CA GLY A 80 3.73 10.17 -8.72
C GLY A 80 3.10 8.78 -8.78
N TYR A 81 3.88 7.70 -8.75
CA TYR A 81 3.34 6.34 -8.84
C TYR A 81 2.62 5.91 -7.57
N GLY A 82 3.11 6.32 -6.40
CA GLY A 82 2.39 6.09 -5.14
C GLY A 82 1.01 6.73 -5.16
N ARG A 83 0.94 7.95 -5.68
CA ARG A 83 -0.35 8.65 -5.84
C ARG A 83 -1.28 7.91 -6.78
N LYS A 84 -0.76 7.42 -7.91
CA LYS A 84 -1.56 6.66 -8.87
C LYS A 84 -2.15 5.39 -8.24
N LEU A 85 -1.34 4.68 -7.46
CA LEU A 85 -1.81 3.50 -6.74
C LEU A 85 -2.90 3.86 -5.72
N MET A 86 -2.71 4.95 -4.97
CA MET A 86 -3.71 5.43 -4.02
C MET A 86 -5.02 5.79 -4.72
N GLU A 87 -4.94 6.54 -5.81
CA GLU A 87 -6.13 6.91 -6.59
C GLU A 87 -6.87 5.68 -7.09
N HIS A 88 -6.14 4.67 -7.52
CA HIS A 88 -6.74 3.43 -8.03
C HIS A 88 -7.50 2.68 -6.93
N LEU A 89 -6.88 2.49 -5.76
CA LEU A 89 -7.55 1.79 -4.67
C LEU A 89 -8.72 2.59 -4.09
N GLU A 90 -8.63 3.92 -4.10
CA GLU A 90 -9.73 4.79 -3.65
C GLU A 90 -10.93 4.67 -4.59
N LYS A 91 -10.68 4.58 -5.89
CA LYS A 91 -11.74 4.36 -6.88
C LYS A 91 -12.40 2.99 -6.68
N ASP A 92 -11.60 1.96 -6.49
CA ASP A 92 -12.11 0.61 -6.20
C ASP A 92 -12.96 0.62 -4.92
N ALA A 93 -12.49 1.29 -3.88
CA ALA A 93 -13.21 1.43 -2.62
C ALA A 93 -14.57 2.09 -2.85
N GLY A 94 -14.61 3.18 -3.62
CA GLY A 94 -15.86 3.87 -3.94
C GLY A 94 -16.83 2.99 -4.72
N ASP A 95 -16.31 2.24 -5.71
CA ASP A 95 -17.13 1.35 -6.54
C ASP A 95 -17.76 0.21 -5.72
N HIS A 96 -17.16 -0.14 -4.58
CA HIS A 96 -17.62 -1.24 -3.72
C HIS A 96 -18.18 -0.77 -2.37
N GLN A 97 -18.51 0.52 -2.26
CA GLN A 97 -19.09 1.12 -1.06
C GLN A 97 -18.22 0.94 0.18
N VAL A 98 -16.91 0.94 0.03
CA VAL A 98 -15.98 0.99 1.16
C VAL A 98 -15.85 2.45 1.58
N GLU A 99 -16.32 2.77 2.78
CA GLU A 99 -16.41 4.16 3.22
C GLU A 99 -15.13 4.65 3.89
N ASP A 100 -14.64 3.88 4.84
CA ASP A 100 -13.49 4.27 5.64
C ASP A 100 -12.27 3.42 5.27
N ILE A 101 -11.11 4.09 5.18
CA ILE A 101 -9.84 3.42 4.86
C ILE A 101 -8.83 3.80 5.92
N THR A 102 -8.12 2.80 6.45
CA THR A 102 -7.07 3.00 7.43
C THR A 102 -5.73 2.49 6.92
N LEU A 103 -4.66 2.97 7.53
CA LEU A 103 -3.31 2.51 7.26
C LEU A 103 -2.41 2.76 8.47
N GLU A 104 -1.29 2.07 8.51
CA GLU A 104 -0.22 2.31 9.48
C GLU A 104 1.03 2.75 8.74
N VAL A 105 1.75 3.72 9.30
CA VAL A 105 2.95 4.25 8.66
C VAL A 105 3.98 4.61 9.74
N ARG A 106 5.26 4.40 9.45
CA ARG A 106 6.34 4.84 10.35
C ARG A 106 6.28 6.35 10.53
N ALA A 107 6.43 6.80 11.78
CA ALA A 107 6.39 8.22 12.11
C ALA A 107 7.42 9.05 11.34
N SER A 108 8.55 8.45 10.98
CA SER A 108 9.62 9.13 10.24
C SER A 108 9.40 9.18 8.73
N ASN A 109 8.43 8.46 8.21
CA ASN A 109 8.19 8.38 6.75
C ASN A 109 7.39 9.60 6.28
N GLU A 110 8.07 10.75 6.23
CA GLU A 110 7.43 12.03 5.90
C GLU A 110 6.84 12.05 4.48
N ALA A 111 7.51 11.42 3.52
CA ALA A 111 7.02 11.37 2.15
C ALA A 111 5.69 10.62 2.05
N ALA A 112 5.58 9.47 2.69
CA ALA A 112 4.34 8.69 2.70
C ALA A 112 3.24 9.43 3.47
N ILE A 113 3.55 9.98 4.63
CA ILE A 113 2.58 10.73 5.43
C ILE A 113 2.03 11.91 4.63
N GLY A 114 2.90 12.63 3.93
CA GLY A 114 2.49 13.74 3.06
C GLY A 114 1.56 13.29 1.95
N LEU A 115 1.88 12.16 1.31
CA LEU A 115 1.02 11.57 0.28
C LEU A 115 -0.37 11.25 0.85
N TYR A 116 -0.40 10.56 1.99
CA TYR A 116 -1.68 10.15 2.59
C TYR A 116 -2.51 11.36 3.02
N LYS A 117 -1.88 12.37 3.63
CA LYS A 117 -2.59 13.61 4.00
C LYS A 117 -3.17 14.30 2.76
N SER A 118 -2.44 14.29 1.65
CA SER A 118 -2.94 14.88 0.39
C SER A 118 -4.15 14.13 -0.16
N ARG A 119 -4.34 12.86 0.27
CA ARG A 119 -5.48 12.04 -0.14
C ARG A 119 -6.60 12.03 0.92
N GLY A 120 -6.54 12.89 1.92
CA GLY A 120 -7.60 13.04 2.90
C GLY A 120 -7.45 12.19 4.15
N PHE A 121 -6.31 11.54 4.32
CA PHE A 121 -6.03 10.77 5.54
C PHE A 121 -5.55 11.70 6.65
N GLN A 122 -5.91 11.37 7.88
CA GLN A 122 -5.47 12.12 9.07
C GLN A 122 -4.99 11.15 10.13
N VAL A 123 -4.02 11.58 10.95
CA VAL A 123 -3.52 10.76 12.06
C VAL A 123 -4.57 10.76 13.15
N GLU A 124 -5.02 9.57 13.55
CA GLU A 124 -6.01 9.40 14.61
C GLU A 124 -5.46 8.70 15.83
N ALA A 125 -4.34 8.01 15.71
CA ALA A 125 -3.72 7.32 16.83
C ALA A 125 -2.23 7.13 16.59
N VAL A 126 -1.50 6.88 17.67
CA VAL A 126 -0.07 6.58 17.62
C VAL A 126 0.16 5.29 18.40
N ARG A 127 0.81 4.32 17.77
CA ARG A 127 1.25 3.10 18.43
C ARG A 127 2.71 3.26 18.78
N LYS A 128 3.03 3.35 20.06
CA LYS A 128 4.40 3.54 20.52
C LYS A 128 5.23 2.29 20.29
N ARG A 129 6.44 2.46 19.73
CA ARG A 129 7.42 1.39 19.53
C ARG A 129 6.84 0.19 18.77
N TYR A 130 5.99 0.48 17.79
CA TYR A 130 5.30 -0.56 17.01
C TYR A 130 6.22 -1.26 16.03
N TYR A 131 7.09 -0.49 15.36
CA TYR A 131 8.04 -1.04 14.39
C TYR A 131 9.36 -1.40 15.05
N THR A 132 10.09 -2.32 14.41
CA THR A 132 11.45 -2.72 14.78
C THR A 132 12.39 -2.44 13.61
N HIS A 133 13.70 -2.42 13.87
CA HIS A 133 14.75 -2.27 12.87
C HIS A 133 14.61 -1.03 11.97
N PRO A 134 14.60 0.21 12.52
CA PRO A 134 14.74 0.57 13.93
C PRO A 134 13.41 0.56 14.67
N VAL A 135 13.48 0.63 16.00
CA VAL A 135 12.30 0.81 16.85
C VAL A 135 11.73 2.20 16.57
N GLU A 136 10.47 2.26 16.29
CA GLU A 136 9.82 3.49 15.86
C GLU A 136 8.33 3.42 16.11
N ASP A 137 7.71 4.60 16.37
CA ASP A 137 6.27 4.69 16.51
C ASP A 137 5.59 4.53 15.15
N ALA A 138 4.37 4.04 15.18
CA ALA A 138 3.48 4.01 14.01
C ALA A 138 2.40 5.06 14.19
N PHE A 139 2.10 5.78 13.10
CA PHE A 139 0.89 6.58 13.03
C PHE A 139 -0.20 5.73 12.40
N ILE A 140 -1.37 5.74 13.02
CA ILE A 140 -2.57 5.12 12.46
C ILE A 140 -3.36 6.24 11.81
N MET A 141 -3.53 6.16 10.50
CA MET A 141 -4.22 7.19 9.74
C MET A 141 -5.54 6.65 9.20
N TRP A 142 -6.52 7.53 9.10
CA TRP A 142 -7.83 7.21 8.55
C TRP A 142 -8.26 8.25 7.54
N ARG A 143 -8.86 7.78 6.46
CA ARG A 143 -9.68 8.62 5.59
C ARG A 143 -11.12 8.18 5.84
N ARG A 144 -11.89 9.04 6.45
CA ARG A 144 -13.27 8.74 6.79
C ARG A 144 -14.22 9.45 5.85
N ARG A 145 -15.24 8.73 5.47
CA ARG A 145 -16.31 9.31 4.68
C ARG A 145 -17.31 9.92 5.65
N SER A 146 -17.45 11.20 5.61
CA SER A 146 -18.37 11.93 6.47
C SER A 146 -19.80 11.85 5.95
#